data_5ebac7d8b2ba948ecff2973d7c465b53
#
_entry.id   5ebac7d8b2ba948ecff2973d7c465b53
#
_cell.length_a   1.000
_cell.length_b   1.000
_cell.length_c   1.000
_cell.angle_alpha   90.00
_cell.angle_beta   90.00
_cell.angle_gamma   90.00
#
_symmetry.space_group_name_H-M   'P 1'
#
loop_
_entity.id
_entity.type
_entity.pdbx_description
1 polymer ?
#
loop_
_entity_poly.entity_id
_entity_poly.type
_entity_poly.pdbx_seq_one_letter_code
_entity_poly.pdbx_strand_id
1 'polypeptide(L)'
;MFKVEMGNTANETIIFLHGGGLDHTQWKEVMHHLSERFHCVAVDLPMHGRSVHIPLTMEGTVSHLGELFAQYGQVHVVGLSLGGAITLTALHRFQQYIKSAVISGTTVSLRVEDVKLLNTYVAPVYQVIKPEWMTMLMMKGFKIPSRFKKEINIASQSINVEQVRAMFNVLTEVELPILNQSPLLVVAGEKENNLVKRAQAEITAYVENSEAAIVPKAGHVWSYENPVLFAEVIERWCINQTVHYVLKSV
;
A
#
# COMPACT_ATOMS: atom_id res chain seq x y z
N MET A 1 -5.90 13.11 -7.77
CA MET A 1 -5.64 12.71 -6.37
C MET A 1 -4.75 13.74 -5.69
N PHE A 2 -4.96 14.00 -4.38
CA PHE A 2 -4.05 14.81 -3.57
C PHE A 2 -2.71 14.11 -3.39
N LYS A 3 -1.61 14.86 -3.35
CA LYS A 3 -0.26 14.32 -3.12
C LYS A 3 0.59 15.26 -2.28
N VAL A 4 1.57 14.72 -1.61
CA VAL A 4 2.67 15.45 -0.95
C VAL A 4 3.99 14.96 -1.52
N GLU A 5 4.95 15.87 -1.60
CA GLU A 5 6.25 15.59 -2.19
C GLU A 5 7.37 15.97 -1.23
N MET A 6 8.47 15.23 -1.26
CA MET A 6 9.66 15.45 -0.44
C MET A 6 10.92 15.00 -1.19
N GLY A 7 12.00 15.72 -1.05
CA GLY A 7 13.28 15.43 -1.73
C GLY A 7 13.47 16.25 -3.00
N ASN A 8 14.59 16.00 -3.68
CA ASN A 8 14.95 16.73 -4.90
C ASN A 8 14.25 16.10 -6.12
N THR A 9 13.50 16.88 -6.87
CA THR A 9 12.78 16.46 -8.08
C THR A 9 13.68 15.99 -9.23
N ALA A 10 14.99 16.23 -9.16
CA ALA A 10 15.98 15.70 -10.10
C ALA A 10 16.37 14.25 -9.81
N ASN A 11 16.04 13.73 -8.63
CA ASN A 11 16.30 12.34 -8.25
C ASN A 11 15.23 11.41 -8.81
N GLU A 12 15.52 10.10 -8.79
CA GLU A 12 14.53 9.06 -9.13
C GLU A 12 13.31 9.16 -8.22
N THR A 13 12.11 9.04 -8.81
CA THR A 13 10.84 9.22 -8.08
C THR A 13 10.34 7.91 -7.51
N ILE A 14 9.94 7.93 -6.23
CA ILE A 14 9.20 6.87 -5.58
C ILE A 14 7.78 7.35 -5.30
N ILE A 15 6.78 6.62 -5.78
CA ILE A 15 5.36 6.89 -5.51
C ILE A 15 4.85 5.92 -4.45
N PHE A 16 4.24 6.47 -3.39
CA PHE A 16 3.77 5.74 -2.23
C PHE A 16 2.24 5.67 -2.19
N LEU A 17 1.69 4.45 -2.09
CA LEU A 17 0.27 4.15 -2.01
C LEU A 17 -0.05 3.55 -0.64
N HIS A 18 -0.82 4.28 0.17
CA HIS A 18 -1.14 3.89 1.55
C HIS A 18 -2.15 2.73 1.65
N GLY A 19 -2.28 2.15 2.84
CA GLY A 19 -3.27 1.13 3.17
C GLY A 19 -4.69 1.68 3.34
N GLY A 20 -5.69 0.82 3.22
CA GLY A 20 -7.09 1.20 3.43
C GLY A 20 -7.33 1.83 4.80
N GLY A 21 -8.11 2.92 4.85
CA GLY A 21 -8.40 3.68 6.06
C GLY A 21 -7.25 4.56 6.57
N LEU A 22 -6.15 4.66 5.82
CA LEU A 22 -5.00 5.54 6.08
C LEU A 22 -4.97 6.68 5.05
N ASP A 23 -3.92 7.47 5.05
CA ASP A 23 -3.66 8.53 4.09
C ASP A 23 -2.14 8.70 3.85
N HIS A 24 -1.74 9.72 3.07
CA HIS A 24 -0.33 10.01 2.77
C HIS A 24 0.57 10.12 4.01
N THR A 25 0.01 10.47 5.18
CA THR A 25 0.81 10.63 6.40
C THR A 25 1.43 9.33 6.90
N GLN A 26 0.92 8.17 6.45
CA GLN A 26 1.54 6.87 6.68
C GLN A 26 3.02 6.84 6.29
N TRP A 27 3.37 7.57 5.25
CA TRP A 27 4.68 7.52 4.63
C TRP A 27 5.65 8.59 5.13
N LYS A 28 5.19 9.53 5.98
CA LYS A 28 5.95 10.70 6.40
C LYS A 28 7.35 10.38 6.93
N GLU A 29 7.47 9.43 7.87
CA GLU A 29 8.78 9.05 8.45
C GLU A 29 9.63 8.28 7.42
N VAL A 30 9.01 7.38 6.63
CA VAL A 30 9.70 6.64 5.56
C VAL A 30 10.26 7.60 4.49
N MET A 31 9.43 8.54 4.03
CA MET A 31 9.84 9.55 3.05
C MET A 31 10.98 10.43 3.58
N HIS A 32 10.96 10.78 4.87
CA HIS A 32 12.02 11.58 5.49
C HIS A 32 13.39 10.89 5.37
N HIS A 33 13.44 9.55 5.56
CA HIS A 33 14.68 8.79 5.40
C HIS A 33 15.13 8.64 3.94
N LEU A 34 14.18 8.59 3.00
CA LEU A 34 14.48 8.39 1.58
C LEU A 34 14.74 9.69 0.80
N SER A 35 14.26 10.83 1.31
CA SER A 35 14.24 12.12 0.58
C SER A 35 15.61 12.73 0.30
N GLU A 36 16.67 12.27 0.96
CA GLU A 36 18.04 12.67 0.63
C GLU A 36 18.51 12.10 -0.72
N ARG A 37 17.98 10.94 -1.12
CA ARG A 37 18.41 10.19 -2.31
C ARG A 37 17.34 10.08 -3.40
N PHE A 38 16.07 10.19 -3.02
CA PHE A 38 14.93 10.04 -3.92
C PHE A 38 14.00 11.26 -3.87
N HIS A 39 13.27 11.46 -4.95
CA HIS A 39 12.08 12.29 -4.96
C HIS A 39 10.90 11.41 -4.52
N CYS A 40 10.36 11.67 -3.34
CA CYS A 40 9.29 10.89 -2.74
C CYS A 40 7.93 11.57 -2.94
N VAL A 41 6.95 10.84 -3.47
CA VAL A 41 5.59 11.33 -3.73
C VAL A 41 4.58 10.40 -3.04
N ALA A 42 3.92 10.85 -1.99
CA ALA A 42 2.84 10.09 -1.35
C ALA A 42 1.47 10.64 -1.76
N VAL A 43 0.59 9.78 -2.24
CA VAL A 43 -0.77 10.16 -2.67
C VAL A 43 -1.80 9.80 -1.62
N ASP A 44 -2.89 10.58 -1.55
CA ASP A 44 -4.13 10.12 -0.93
C ASP A 44 -4.94 9.36 -1.98
N LEU A 45 -5.16 8.08 -1.75
CA LEU A 45 -6.01 7.26 -2.61
C LEU A 45 -7.45 7.81 -2.64
N PRO A 46 -8.24 7.56 -3.70
CA PRO A 46 -9.63 7.98 -3.74
C PRO A 46 -10.41 7.55 -2.50
N MET A 47 -11.36 8.36 -2.05
CA MET A 47 -12.13 8.26 -0.79
C MET A 47 -11.29 8.33 0.49
N HIS A 48 -10.00 8.66 0.43
CA HIS A 48 -9.12 8.79 1.60
C HIS A 48 -8.52 10.19 1.71
N GLY A 49 -8.19 10.60 2.94
CA GLY A 49 -7.50 11.85 3.23
C GLY A 49 -8.12 13.07 2.53
N ARG A 50 -7.33 13.79 1.77
CA ARG A 50 -7.78 14.97 1.00
C ARG A 50 -8.35 14.62 -0.38
N SER A 51 -8.33 13.33 -0.76
CA SER A 51 -8.99 12.78 -1.97
C SER A 51 -10.37 12.17 -1.67
N VAL A 52 -10.97 12.45 -0.51
CA VAL A 52 -12.25 11.89 -0.04
C VAL A 52 -13.42 12.06 -1.02
N HIS A 53 -13.37 13.09 -1.88
CA HIS A 53 -14.40 13.40 -2.87
C HIS A 53 -14.26 12.63 -4.20
N ILE A 54 -13.18 11.88 -4.39
CA ILE A 54 -12.94 11.08 -5.61
C ILE A 54 -13.46 9.66 -5.35
N PRO A 55 -14.33 9.10 -6.22
CA PRO A 55 -14.80 7.72 -6.06
C PRO A 55 -13.65 6.70 -6.14
N LEU A 56 -13.64 5.73 -5.22
CA LEU A 56 -12.69 4.63 -5.23
C LEU A 56 -13.20 3.49 -6.11
N THR A 57 -12.62 3.37 -7.30
CA THR A 57 -12.75 2.24 -8.21
C THR A 57 -11.36 1.81 -8.66
N MET A 58 -11.14 0.55 -9.02
CA MET A 58 -9.85 0.09 -9.54
C MET A 58 -9.49 0.86 -10.81
N GLU A 59 -10.41 0.90 -11.78
CA GLU A 59 -10.22 1.57 -13.07
C GLU A 59 -9.85 3.05 -12.91
N GLY A 60 -10.66 3.82 -12.16
CA GLY A 60 -10.43 5.26 -11.96
C GLY A 60 -9.12 5.53 -11.20
N THR A 61 -8.82 4.72 -10.19
CA THR A 61 -7.59 4.88 -9.39
C THR A 61 -6.35 4.61 -10.21
N VAL A 62 -6.34 3.51 -10.97
CA VAL A 62 -5.18 3.14 -11.80
C VAL A 62 -5.00 4.10 -12.98
N SER A 63 -6.10 4.63 -13.55
CA SER A 63 -6.04 5.69 -14.56
C SER A 63 -5.35 6.96 -14.03
N HIS A 64 -5.75 7.44 -12.85
CA HIS A 64 -5.08 8.58 -12.20
C HIS A 64 -3.60 8.32 -11.90
N LEU A 65 -3.23 7.07 -11.55
CA LEU A 65 -1.82 6.71 -11.37
C LEU A 65 -1.06 6.73 -12.70
N GLY A 66 -1.66 6.25 -13.79
CA GLY A 66 -1.07 6.32 -15.12
C GLY A 66 -0.72 7.75 -15.54
N GLU A 67 -1.63 8.70 -15.29
CA GLU A 67 -1.37 10.14 -15.51
C GLU A 67 -0.21 10.65 -14.64
N LEU A 68 -0.17 10.23 -13.38
CA LEU A 68 0.89 10.60 -12.44
C LEU A 68 2.23 10.02 -12.88
N PHE A 69 2.29 8.76 -13.30
CA PHE A 69 3.51 8.13 -13.82
C PHE A 69 4.01 8.84 -15.08
N ALA A 70 3.11 9.19 -16.00
CA ALA A 70 3.48 9.93 -17.20
C ALA A 70 4.09 11.32 -16.89
N GLN A 71 3.66 11.95 -15.79
CA GLN A 71 4.22 13.22 -15.32
C GLN A 71 5.67 13.09 -14.83
N TYR A 72 6.00 11.99 -14.13
CA TYR A 72 7.33 11.79 -13.53
C TYR A 72 8.25 10.90 -14.39
N GLY A 73 7.74 10.29 -15.45
CA GLY A 73 8.49 9.33 -16.27
C GLY A 73 8.59 7.96 -15.61
N GLN A 74 9.77 7.35 -15.60
CA GLN A 74 9.98 6.07 -14.91
C GLN A 74 10.06 6.27 -13.40
N VAL A 75 9.23 5.54 -12.66
CA VAL A 75 9.10 5.65 -11.21
C VAL A 75 9.27 4.30 -10.50
N HIS A 76 9.60 4.32 -9.23
CA HIS A 76 9.39 3.20 -8.33
C HIS A 76 8.04 3.34 -7.65
N VAL A 77 7.36 2.22 -7.36
CA VAL A 77 6.06 2.25 -6.67
C VAL A 77 6.12 1.42 -5.39
N VAL A 78 5.65 2.00 -4.30
CA VAL A 78 5.57 1.34 -3.00
C VAL A 78 4.13 1.32 -2.53
N GLY A 79 3.57 0.12 -2.31
CA GLY A 79 2.18 -0.04 -1.89
C GLY A 79 2.02 -0.88 -0.63
N LEU A 80 1.16 -0.45 0.30
CA LEU A 80 0.78 -1.24 1.46
C LEU A 80 -0.68 -1.68 1.36
N SER A 81 -0.94 -2.98 1.58
CA SER A 81 -2.32 -3.52 1.67
C SER A 81 -3.16 -3.14 0.43
N LEU A 82 -4.18 -2.30 0.57
CA LEU A 82 -4.96 -1.74 -0.55
C LEU A 82 -4.04 -1.09 -1.61
N GLY A 83 -3.07 -0.28 -1.17
CA GLY A 83 -2.08 0.33 -2.07
C GLY A 83 -1.25 -0.69 -2.83
N GLY A 84 -0.93 -1.83 -2.20
CA GLY A 84 -0.23 -2.93 -2.86
C GLY A 84 -1.09 -3.64 -3.92
N ALA A 85 -2.38 -3.85 -3.65
CA ALA A 85 -3.33 -4.40 -4.61
C ALA A 85 -3.49 -3.50 -5.86
N ILE A 86 -3.58 -2.19 -5.63
CA ILE A 86 -3.60 -1.18 -6.70
C ILE A 86 -2.27 -1.17 -7.47
N THR A 87 -1.12 -1.35 -6.78
CA THR A 87 0.20 -1.44 -7.43
C THR A 87 0.29 -2.63 -8.39
N LEU A 88 -0.27 -3.78 -8.05
CA LEU A 88 -0.28 -4.94 -8.94
C LEU A 88 -1.04 -4.65 -10.25
N THR A 89 -2.23 -4.06 -10.15
CA THR A 89 -3.00 -3.65 -11.34
C THR A 89 -2.29 -2.53 -12.13
N ALA A 90 -1.64 -1.59 -11.44
CA ALA A 90 -0.85 -0.55 -12.10
C ALA A 90 0.36 -1.14 -12.84
N LEU A 91 1.04 -2.13 -12.28
CA LEU A 91 2.10 -2.90 -12.96
C LEU A 91 1.56 -3.63 -14.19
N HIS A 92 0.36 -4.22 -14.11
CA HIS A 92 -0.28 -4.88 -15.25
C HIS A 92 -0.52 -3.91 -16.41
N ARG A 93 -0.98 -2.69 -16.13
CA ARG A 93 -1.43 -1.73 -17.15
C ARG A 93 -0.39 -0.72 -17.60
N PHE A 94 0.54 -0.35 -16.73
CA PHE A 94 1.49 0.77 -16.92
C PHE A 94 2.94 0.39 -16.65
N GLN A 95 3.30 -0.88 -16.88
CA GLN A 95 4.64 -1.42 -16.63
C GLN A 95 5.76 -0.57 -17.24
N GLN A 96 5.55 0.04 -18.42
CA GLN A 96 6.53 0.88 -19.11
C GLN A 96 6.98 2.11 -18.30
N TYR A 97 6.19 2.54 -17.32
CA TYR A 97 6.53 3.65 -16.42
C TYR A 97 7.08 3.18 -15.06
N ILE A 98 7.03 1.88 -14.75
CA ILE A 98 7.40 1.38 -13.43
C ILE A 98 8.75 0.68 -13.50
N LYS A 99 9.77 1.30 -12.90
CA LYS A 99 11.14 0.80 -12.84
C LYS A 99 11.29 -0.38 -11.89
N SER A 100 10.66 -0.32 -10.73
CA SER A 100 10.50 -1.43 -9.78
C SER A 100 9.34 -1.16 -8.82
N ALA A 101 8.88 -2.20 -8.13
CA ALA A 101 7.85 -2.05 -7.11
C ALA A 101 8.16 -2.84 -5.82
N VAL A 102 7.66 -2.31 -4.69
CA VAL A 102 7.64 -2.99 -3.39
C VAL A 102 6.21 -2.99 -2.89
N ILE A 103 5.63 -4.15 -2.65
CA ILE A 103 4.30 -4.28 -2.05
C ILE A 103 4.40 -5.00 -0.70
N SER A 104 3.63 -4.54 0.28
CA SER A 104 3.64 -5.10 1.63
C SER A 104 2.23 -5.36 2.13
N GLY A 105 2.03 -6.52 2.78
CA GLY A 105 0.77 -6.84 3.43
C GLY A 105 -0.43 -6.95 2.49
N THR A 106 -0.20 -7.22 1.22
CA THR A 106 -1.23 -7.22 0.17
C THR A 106 -1.96 -8.55 0.13
N THR A 107 -3.27 -8.49 -0.08
CA THR A 107 -4.10 -9.66 -0.40
C THR A 107 -4.54 -9.59 -1.85
N VAL A 108 -4.61 -10.76 -2.49
CA VAL A 108 -5.15 -10.94 -3.83
C VAL A 108 -6.24 -12.01 -3.79
N SER A 109 -7.02 -12.14 -4.87
CA SER A 109 -7.98 -13.24 -5.03
C SER A 109 -9.08 -13.29 -3.95
N LEU A 110 -9.52 -12.11 -3.45
CA LEU A 110 -10.77 -12.05 -2.70
C LEU A 110 -11.92 -12.42 -3.63
N ARG A 111 -12.65 -13.48 -3.28
CA ARG A 111 -13.80 -13.91 -4.07
C ARG A 111 -14.97 -12.94 -3.88
N VAL A 112 -15.76 -12.77 -4.93
CA VAL A 112 -16.96 -11.92 -4.90
C VAL A 112 -17.91 -12.32 -3.78
N GLU A 113 -18.01 -13.63 -3.48
CA GLU A 113 -18.84 -14.17 -2.38
C GLU A 113 -18.33 -13.70 -1.02
N ASP A 114 -17.01 -13.71 -0.80
CA ASP A 114 -16.39 -13.25 0.45
C ASP A 114 -16.66 -11.75 0.64
N VAL A 115 -16.53 -10.97 -0.44
CA VAL A 115 -16.82 -9.52 -0.42
C VAL A 115 -18.29 -9.23 -0.19
N LYS A 116 -19.22 -10.02 -0.73
CA LYS A 116 -20.66 -9.90 -0.40
C LYS A 116 -20.91 -10.09 1.09
N LEU A 117 -20.27 -11.08 1.72
CA LEU A 117 -20.37 -11.30 3.17
C LEU A 117 -19.79 -10.12 3.95
N LEU A 118 -18.59 -9.63 3.58
CA LEU A 118 -17.95 -8.47 4.20
C LEU A 118 -18.85 -7.22 4.08
N ASN A 119 -19.41 -6.97 2.91
CA ASN A 119 -20.30 -5.84 2.67
C ASN A 119 -21.62 -5.93 3.43
N THR A 120 -22.10 -7.14 3.69
CA THR A 120 -23.37 -7.38 4.41
C THR A 120 -23.18 -7.31 5.93
N TYR A 121 -22.12 -7.87 6.46
CA TYR A 121 -21.97 -8.05 7.92
C TYR A 121 -20.89 -7.15 8.54
N VAL A 122 -19.83 -6.82 7.81
CA VAL A 122 -18.70 -6.03 8.33
C VAL A 122 -18.85 -4.54 8.03
N ALA A 123 -19.14 -4.18 6.79
CA ALA A 123 -19.22 -2.77 6.41
C ALA A 123 -20.24 -1.95 7.24
N PRO A 124 -21.46 -2.45 7.58
CA PRO A 124 -22.42 -1.69 8.39
C PRO A 124 -21.93 -1.34 9.79
N VAL A 125 -20.99 -2.11 10.34
CA VAL A 125 -20.38 -1.82 11.65
C VAL A 125 -19.70 -0.45 11.66
N TYR A 126 -19.13 -0.04 10.51
CA TYR A 126 -18.48 1.26 10.36
C TYR A 126 -19.44 2.45 10.37
N GLN A 127 -20.76 2.22 10.24
CA GLN A 127 -21.76 3.27 10.36
C GLN A 127 -22.02 3.68 11.81
N VAL A 128 -21.78 2.76 12.76
CA VAL A 128 -22.11 2.96 14.18
C VAL A 128 -20.89 3.18 15.07
N ILE A 129 -19.69 2.90 14.57
CA ILE A 129 -18.44 3.10 15.32
C ILE A 129 -18.09 4.59 15.33
N LYS A 130 -17.91 5.16 16.52
CA LYS A 130 -17.42 6.54 16.68
C LYS A 130 -15.96 6.64 16.21
N PRO A 131 -15.54 7.79 15.61
CA PRO A 131 -14.17 7.98 15.11
C PRO A 131 -13.07 7.69 16.15
N GLU A 132 -13.30 8.06 17.42
CA GLU A 132 -12.32 7.83 18.50
C GLU A 132 -12.11 6.33 18.76
N TRP A 133 -13.19 5.54 18.66
CA TRP A 133 -13.14 4.08 18.80
C TRP A 133 -12.46 3.44 17.58
N MET A 134 -12.72 3.99 16.39
CA MET A 134 -12.04 3.57 15.17
C MET A 134 -10.53 3.81 15.28
N THR A 135 -10.11 5.00 15.70
CA THR A 135 -8.70 5.32 15.99
C THR A 135 -8.08 4.30 16.94
N MET A 136 -8.76 4.00 18.04
CA MET A 136 -8.28 3.05 19.04
C MET A 136 -8.16 1.63 18.47
N LEU A 137 -9.16 1.19 17.70
CA LEU A 137 -9.14 -0.13 17.04
C LEU A 137 -7.99 -0.25 16.04
N MET A 138 -7.78 0.76 15.20
CA MET A 138 -6.68 0.81 14.24
C MET A 138 -5.32 0.78 14.94
N MET A 139 -5.11 1.64 15.93
CA MET A 139 -3.85 1.70 16.66
C MET A 139 -3.54 0.38 17.39
N LYS A 140 -4.54 -0.22 18.05
CA LYS A 140 -4.37 -1.48 18.77
C LYS A 140 -4.23 -2.66 17.81
N GLY A 141 -5.08 -2.73 16.79
CA GLY A 141 -5.11 -3.84 15.82
C GLY A 141 -3.83 -3.91 15.00
N PHE A 142 -3.34 -2.77 14.54
CA PHE A 142 -2.12 -2.66 13.74
C PHE A 142 -0.86 -2.34 14.55
N LYS A 143 -0.96 -2.28 15.89
CA LYS A 143 0.15 -1.95 16.80
C LYS A 143 0.85 -0.63 16.46
N ILE A 144 0.09 0.36 16.01
CA ILE A 144 0.63 1.65 15.62
C ILE A 144 1.13 2.39 16.88
N PRO A 145 2.38 2.89 16.88
CA PRO A 145 2.91 3.63 18.03
C PRO A 145 2.10 4.89 18.36
N SER A 146 2.00 5.21 19.65
CA SER A 146 1.18 6.31 20.16
C SER A 146 1.52 7.69 19.57
N ARG A 147 2.75 7.89 19.11
CA ARG A 147 3.18 9.13 18.45
C ARG A 147 2.40 9.45 17.18
N PHE A 148 1.80 8.45 16.53
CA PHE A 148 0.98 8.61 15.33
C PHE A 148 -0.52 8.77 15.60
N LYS A 149 -0.92 8.89 16.90
CA LYS A 149 -2.34 8.97 17.28
C LYS A 149 -3.09 10.11 16.58
N LYS A 150 -2.43 11.25 16.38
CA LYS A 150 -3.04 12.43 15.74
C LYS A 150 -3.35 12.13 14.26
N GLU A 151 -2.40 11.57 13.54
CA GLU A 151 -2.53 11.21 12.12
C GLU A 151 -3.63 10.14 11.93
N ILE A 152 -3.61 9.09 12.73
CA ILE A 152 -4.63 8.02 12.68
C ILE A 152 -6.02 8.56 13.05
N ASN A 153 -6.11 9.48 14.01
CA ASN A 153 -7.39 10.09 14.36
C ASN A 153 -7.96 10.92 13.20
N ILE A 154 -7.12 11.63 12.46
CA ILE A 154 -7.54 12.40 11.28
C ILE A 154 -8.00 11.45 10.17
N ALA A 155 -7.20 10.43 9.84
CA ALA A 155 -7.53 9.44 8.83
C ALA A 155 -8.84 8.68 9.15
N SER A 156 -9.02 8.29 10.42
CA SER A 156 -10.20 7.53 10.85
C SER A 156 -11.52 8.33 10.79
N GLN A 157 -11.48 9.67 10.81
CA GLN A 157 -12.68 10.50 10.69
C GLN A 157 -13.36 10.40 9.31
N SER A 158 -12.61 10.07 8.27
CA SER A 158 -13.14 9.86 6.92
C SER A 158 -13.72 8.47 6.68
N ILE A 159 -13.43 7.51 7.57
CA ILE A 159 -13.87 6.12 7.40
C ILE A 159 -15.39 6.02 7.57
N ASN A 160 -16.06 5.57 6.53
CA ASN A 160 -17.49 5.33 6.52
C ASN A 160 -17.83 4.03 5.78
N VAL A 161 -19.10 3.63 5.81
CA VAL A 161 -19.56 2.37 5.22
C VAL A 161 -19.35 2.30 3.71
N GLU A 162 -19.49 3.42 3.01
CA GLU A 162 -19.33 3.49 1.55
C GLU A 162 -17.86 3.31 1.16
N GLN A 163 -16.94 3.97 1.87
CA GLN A 163 -15.50 3.80 1.69
C GLN A 163 -15.08 2.34 1.93
N VAL A 164 -15.56 1.72 3.01
CA VAL A 164 -15.22 0.32 3.34
C VAL A 164 -15.73 -0.64 2.26
N ARG A 165 -16.96 -0.43 1.76
CA ARG A 165 -17.50 -1.22 0.64
C ARG A 165 -16.69 -1.03 -0.63
N ALA A 166 -16.31 0.20 -0.95
CA ALA A 166 -15.47 0.49 -2.12
C ALA A 166 -14.11 -0.20 -2.01
N MET A 167 -13.47 -0.17 -0.83
CA MET A 167 -12.21 -0.89 -0.59
C MET A 167 -12.35 -2.40 -0.82
N PHE A 168 -13.41 -3.03 -0.30
CA PHE A 168 -13.63 -4.46 -0.52
C PHE A 168 -13.89 -4.80 -1.99
N ASN A 169 -14.65 -3.96 -2.70
CA ASN A 169 -14.94 -4.17 -4.12
C ASN A 169 -13.65 -4.08 -4.96
N VAL A 170 -12.82 -3.08 -4.75
CA VAL A 170 -11.53 -2.91 -5.45
C VAL A 170 -10.63 -4.14 -5.29
N LEU A 171 -10.65 -4.81 -4.14
CA LEU A 171 -9.86 -6.01 -3.91
C LEU A 171 -10.33 -7.25 -4.70
N THR A 172 -11.54 -7.23 -5.29
CA THR A 172 -11.99 -8.27 -6.22
C THR A 172 -11.57 -8.04 -7.67
N GLU A 173 -11.08 -6.83 -7.97
CA GLU A 173 -10.74 -6.37 -9.34
C GLU A 173 -9.23 -6.35 -9.59
N VAL A 174 -8.43 -6.99 -8.71
CA VAL A 174 -6.97 -6.99 -8.84
C VAL A 174 -6.54 -7.78 -10.07
N GLU A 175 -5.78 -7.14 -10.95
CA GLU A 175 -5.16 -7.75 -12.11
C GLU A 175 -3.69 -8.07 -11.80
N LEU A 176 -3.31 -9.35 -11.90
CA LEU A 176 -1.92 -9.76 -11.69
C LEU A 176 -1.09 -9.50 -12.96
N PRO A 177 0.09 -8.84 -12.83
CA PRO A 177 1.00 -8.62 -13.95
C PRO A 177 1.82 -9.90 -14.26
N ILE A 178 1.20 -10.92 -14.82
CA ILE A 178 1.82 -12.25 -15.01
C ILE A 178 3.15 -12.14 -15.75
N LEU A 179 3.18 -11.46 -16.90
CA LEU A 179 4.38 -11.22 -17.72
C LEU A 179 5.11 -9.94 -17.27
N ASN A 180 5.43 -9.85 -15.97
CA ASN A 180 6.03 -8.68 -15.37
C ASN A 180 7.54 -8.59 -15.67
N GLN A 181 7.97 -7.45 -16.22
CA GLN A 181 9.39 -7.18 -16.49
C GLN A 181 10.04 -6.31 -15.41
N SER A 182 9.24 -5.58 -14.64
CA SER A 182 9.72 -4.70 -13.57
C SER A 182 9.98 -5.48 -12.28
N PRO A 183 11.17 -5.41 -11.66
CA PRO A 183 11.42 -6.11 -10.41
C PRO A 183 10.36 -5.79 -9.34
N LEU A 184 9.73 -6.84 -8.79
CA LEU A 184 8.71 -6.75 -7.76
C LEU A 184 9.14 -7.45 -6.48
N LEU A 185 9.22 -6.70 -5.37
CA LEU A 185 9.41 -7.26 -4.04
C LEU A 185 8.07 -7.37 -3.32
N VAL A 186 7.70 -8.59 -2.93
CA VAL A 186 6.48 -8.89 -2.17
C VAL A 186 6.84 -9.18 -0.72
N VAL A 187 6.45 -8.29 0.19
CA VAL A 187 6.85 -8.37 1.60
C VAL A 187 5.65 -8.67 2.49
N ALA A 188 5.83 -9.54 3.47
CA ALA A 188 4.86 -9.74 4.54
C ALA A 188 5.53 -9.67 5.92
N GLY A 189 4.86 -9.11 6.91
CA GLY A 189 5.31 -9.19 8.29
C GLY A 189 5.19 -10.62 8.85
N GLU A 190 6.13 -11.05 9.68
CA GLU A 190 6.10 -12.38 10.30
C GLU A 190 4.80 -12.63 11.09
N LYS A 191 4.20 -11.56 11.67
CA LYS A 191 2.95 -11.62 12.46
C LYS A 191 1.69 -11.42 11.63
N GLU A 192 1.82 -11.31 10.32
CA GLU A 192 0.68 -11.26 9.41
C GLU A 192 -0.15 -12.55 9.45
N ASN A 193 -1.42 -12.43 9.13
CA ASN A 193 -2.31 -13.57 9.04
C ASN A 193 -1.98 -14.46 7.82
N ASN A 194 -2.54 -15.65 7.82
CA ASN A 194 -2.29 -16.63 6.75
C ASN A 194 -2.83 -16.20 5.38
N LEU A 195 -3.83 -15.31 5.32
CA LEU A 195 -4.37 -14.81 4.06
C LEU A 195 -3.31 -13.99 3.31
N VAL A 196 -2.63 -13.07 4.00
CA VAL A 196 -1.54 -12.26 3.42
C VAL A 196 -0.37 -13.14 2.98
N LYS A 197 0.04 -14.13 3.81
CA LYS A 197 1.15 -15.03 3.47
C LYS A 197 0.85 -15.93 2.28
N ARG A 198 -0.40 -16.39 2.15
CA ARG A 198 -0.85 -17.15 0.97
C ARG A 198 -0.87 -16.27 -0.27
N ALA A 199 -1.37 -15.03 -0.16
CA ALA A 199 -1.36 -14.09 -1.26
C ALA A 199 0.08 -13.76 -1.72
N GLN A 200 1.02 -13.61 -0.80
CA GLN A 200 2.44 -13.43 -1.12
C GLN A 200 2.97 -14.61 -1.96
N ALA A 201 2.73 -15.84 -1.52
CA ALA A 201 3.14 -17.03 -2.25
C ALA A 201 2.44 -17.16 -3.61
N GLU A 202 1.16 -16.81 -3.70
CA GLU A 202 0.39 -16.78 -4.96
C GLU A 202 0.97 -15.76 -5.94
N ILE A 203 1.23 -14.52 -5.49
CA ILE A 203 1.81 -13.48 -6.33
C ILE A 203 3.15 -13.95 -6.89
N THR A 204 4.05 -14.44 -6.06
CA THR A 204 5.38 -14.86 -6.52
C THR A 204 5.39 -16.16 -7.33
N ALA A 205 4.33 -16.96 -7.25
CA ALA A 205 4.17 -18.14 -8.10
C ALA A 205 3.71 -17.80 -9.54
N TYR A 206 2.96 -16.71 -9.71
CA TYR A 206 2.34 -16.36 -11.00
C TYR A 206 2.93 -15.10 -11.65
N VAL A 207 3.58 -14.21 -10.90
CA VAL A 207 4.14 -12.96 -11.42
C VAL A 207 5.63 -13.13 -11.67
N GLU A 208 6.04 -13.02 -12.91
CA GLU A 208 7.45 -13.06 -13.30
C GLU A 208 8.24 -11.93 -12.65
N ASN A 209 9.55 -12.10 -12.50
CA ASN A 209 10.47 -11.12 -11.93
C ASN A 209 10.02 -10.59 -10.55
N SER A 210 9.51 -11.49 -9.71
CA SER A 210 9.06 -11.18 -8.35
C SER A 210 9.80 -12.01 -7.30
N GLU A 211 10.08 -11.41 -6.16
CA GLU A 211 10.71 -12.04 -5.00
C GLU A 211 9.86 -11.85 -3.74
N ALA A 212 9.80 -12.88 -2.90
CA ALA A 212 9.10 -12.87 -1.62
C ALA A 212 10.07 -12.73 -0.45
N ALA A 213 9.69 -11.93 0.56
CA ALA A 213 10.45 -11.82 1.80
C ALA A 213 9.55 -11.60 3.02
N ILE A 214 9.98 -12.12 4.18
CA ILE A 214 9.31 -11.94 5.46
C ILE A 214 10.10 -10.98 6.35
N VAL A 215 9.42 -9.97 6.89
CA VAL A 215 10.00 -9.04 7.87
C VAL A 215 9.88 -9.63 9.26
N PRO A 216 11.01 -9.96 9.93
CA PRO A 216 10.98 -10.55 11.26
C PRO A 216 10.28 -9.65 12.28
N LYS A 217 9.45 -10.24 13.14
CA LYS A 217 8.72 -9.59 14.24
C LYS A 217 7.74 -8.49 13.83
N ALA A 218 7.59 -8.16 12.55
CA ALA A 218 6.72 -7.11 12.02
C ALA A 218 5.26 -7.56 11.93
N GLY A 219 4.34 -6.60 12.08
CA GLY A 219 2.91 -6.73 11.83
C GLY A 219 2.52 -6.21 10.44
N HIS A 220 1.22 -5.88 10.27
CA HIS A 220 0.65 -5.44 8.99
C HIS A 220 1.17 -4.07 8.54
N VAL A 221 1.21 -3.09 9.43
CA VAL A 221 1.58 -1.71 9.10
C VAL A 221 2.96 -1.38 9.70
N TRP A 222 3.95 -2.20 9.38
CA TRP A 222 5.29 -2.08 9.93
C TRP A 222 6.07 -0.84 9.46
N SER A 223 5.54 -0.11 8.48
CA SER A 223 6.01 1.24 8.15
C SER A 223 5.90 2.22 9.33
N TYR A 224 4.94 2.01 10.25
CA TYR A 224 4.87 2.74 11.51
C TYR A 224 5.71 2.13 12.64
N GLU A 225 5.85 0.78 12.64
CA GLU A 225 6.61 0.08 13.69
C GLU A 225 8.12 0.33 13.54
N ASN A 226 8.63 0.29 12.32
CA ASN A 226 10.04 0.50 11.99
C ASN A 226 10.22 1.21 10.63
N PRO A 227 10.00 2.54 10.56
CA PRO A 227 10.10 3.31 9.33
C PRO A 227 11.52 3.32 8.75
N VAL A 228 12.55 3.23 9.59
CA VAL A 228 13.96 3.17 9.15
C VAL A 228 14.19 1.89 8.35
N LEU A 229 13.88 0.72 8.91
CA LEU A 229 14.04 -0.55 8.21
C LEU A 229 13.15 -0.59 6.94
N PHE A 230 11.94 0.01 6.99
CA PHE A 230 11.07 0.08 5.81
C PHE A 230 11.74 0.87 4.69
N ALA A 231 12.34 2.01 5.02
CA ALA A 231 13.09 2.85 4.08
C ALA A 231 14.32 2.11 3.52
N GLU A 232 15.12 1.45 4.37
CA GLU A 232 16.29 0.67 3.95
C GLU A 232 15.93 -0.47 2.98
N VAL A 233 14.81 -1.16 3.22
CA VAL A 233 14.29 -2.20 2.31
C VAL A 233 13.94 -1.62 0.96
N ILE A 234 13.22 -0.49 0.93
CA ILE A 234 12.86 0.20 -0.32
C ILE A 234 14.11 0.66 -1.06
N GLU A 235 15.01 1.38 -0.38
CA GLU A 235 16.22 1.92 -0.97
C GLU A 235 17.06 0.81 -1.62
N ARG A 236 17.28 -0.28 -0.90
CA ARG A 236 18.04 -1.40 -1.40
C ARG A 236 17.40 -2.06 -2.63
N TRP A 237 16.06 -2.20 -2.62
CA TRP A 237 15.34 -2.74 -3.77
C TRP A 237 15.38 -1.80 -4.97
N CYS A 238 15.15 -0.52 -4.78
CA CYS A 238 15.17 0.48 -5.86
C CYS A 238 16.54 0.57 -6.53
N ILE A 239 17.63 0.50 -5.76
CA ILE A 239 19.01 0.68 -6.26
C ILE A 239 19.59 -0.64 -6.82
N ASN A 240 19.48 -1.72 -6.06
CA ASN A 240 20.22 -2.95 -6.30
C ASN A 240 19.36 -4.13 -6.73
N GLN A 241 18.04 -4.03 -6.61
CA GLN A 241 17.08 -5.12 -6.85
C GLN A 241 17.44 -6.37 -6.03
N THR A 242 17.83 -6.18 -4.78
CA THR A 242 18.20 -7.26 -3.85
C THR A 242 17.42 -7.16 -2.56
N VAL A 243 16.98 -8.30 -2.04
CA VAL A 243 16.29 -8.37 -0.75
C VAL A 243 17.22 -7.90 0.36
N HIS A 244 16.68 -7.12 1.31
CA HIS A 244 17.44 -6.64 2.45
C HIS A 244 17.85 -7.80 3.35
N TYR A 245 19.10 -7.82 3.82
CA TYR A 245 19.71 -8.95 4.55
C TYR A 245 19.00 -9.31 5.88
N VAL A 246 18.26 -8.38 6.47
CA VAL A 246 17.45 -8.62 7.70
C VAL A 246 16.20 -9.43 7.41
N LEU A 247 15.69 -9.42 6.16
CA LEU A 247 14.49 -10.14 5.76
C LEU A 247 14.82 -11.63 5.57
N LYS A 248 13.82 -12.47 5.90
CA LYS A 248 13.91 -13.91 5.64
C LYS A 248 13.40 -14.20 4.24
N SER A 249 14.17 -14.95 3.46
CA SER A 249 13.68 -15.51 2.19
C SER A 249 12.53 -16.47 2.43
N VAL A 250 11.62 -16.57 1.47
CA VAL A 250 10.45 -17.48 1.48
C VAL A 250 10.68 -18.62 0.51
#